data_db04d28284968301c526caafc9b3642e
#
_entry.id   db04d28284968301c526caafc9b3642e
#
_cell.length_a   1.000
_cell.length_b   1.000
_cell.length_c   1.000
_cell.angle_alpha   90.00
_cell.angle_beta   90.00
_cell.angle_gamma   90.00
#
_symmetry.space_group_name_H-M   'P 1'
#
loop_
_entity.id
_entity.type
_entity.pdbx_description
1 polymer ?
#
loop_
_entity_poly.entity_id
_entity_poly.type
_entity_poly.pdbx_seq_one_letter_code
_entity_poly.pdbx_strand_id
1 'polypeptide(L)'
;IGMGYKQAFEELYADVITHVPNARVQEVDPFNKKIKTTAGELKFDEAILMPPHQAADMVWHAGLIGKDAATGKPTGWADMHPRLFHAHGDDSVYFVGDLMGAISPQFGHYPKSGHVANYIGRIVAKYIAQRVAGQEVKPLLPDNLCYMMVNTEPQEEISVKFEYEVDPSGKVLQTQIDMDVRSPDLVKEDFAW
;
A
#
# COMPACT_ATOMS: atom_id res chain seq x y z
N ILE A 1 -11.63 -5.08 -1.18
CA ILE A 1 -10.91 -5.11 -2.49
C ILE A 1 -10.90 -6.53 -3.05
N GLY A 2 -10.37 -7.53 -2.29
CA GLY A 2 -10.26 -8.91 -2.81
C GLY A 2 -11.57 -9.55 -3.25
N MET A 3 -12.67 -9.29 -2.54
CA MET A 3 -14.00 -9.80 -2.93
C MET A 3 -14.49 -9.16 -4.24
N GLY A 4 -14.30 -7.86 -4.42
CA GLY A 4 -14.72 -7.18 -5.64
C GLY A 4 -13.94 -7.66 -6.86
N TYR A 5 -12.64 -7.86 -6.75
CA TYR A 5 -11.87 -8.45 -7.84
C TYR A 5 -12.27 -9.89 -8.14
N LYS A 6 -12.47 -10.71 -7.09
CA LYS A 6 -12.95 -12.07 -7.27
C LYS A 6 -14.26 -12.11 -8.03
N GLN A 7 -15.23 -11.27 -7.63
CA GLN A 7 -16.52 -11.17 -8.32
C GLN A 7 -16.35 -10.73 -9.78
N ALA A 8 -15.53 -9.73 -10.06
CA ALA A 8 -15.26 -9.29 -11.43
C ALA A 8 -14.63 -10.41 -12.28
N PHE A 9 -13.67 -11.16 -11.73
CA PHE A 9 -13.04 -12.28 -12.44
C PHE A 9 -14.03 -13.42 -12.73
N GLU A 10 -14.92 -13.74 -11.78
CA GLU A 10 -15.92 -14.80 -11.95
C GLU A 10 -17.09 -14.42 -12.87
N GLU A 11 -17.50 -13.15 -12.86
CA GLU A 11 -18.67 -12.70 -13.63
C GLU A 11 -18.32 -12.09 -14.98
N LEU A 12 -17.25 -11.30 -15.08
CA LEU A 12 -16.90 -10.57 -16.31
C LEU A 12 -15.82 -11.28 -17.13
N TYR A 13 -14.93 -12.01 -16.48
CA TYR A 13 -13.71 -12.52 -17.12
C TYR A 13 -13.50 -14.02 -16.90
N ALA A 14 -14.55 -14.78 -16.59
CA ALA A 14 -14.48 -16.22 -16.34
C ALA A 14 -13.85 -17.01 -17.49
N ASP A 15 -14.08 -16.57 -18.73
CA ASP A 15 -13.54 -17.22 -19.95
C ASP A 15 -12.09 -16.82 -20.25
N VAL A 16 -11.55 -15.81 -19.54
CA VAL A 16 -10.24 -15.22 -19.84
C VAL A 16 -9.27 -15.35 -18.66
N ILE A 17 -9.78 -15.21 -17.43
CA ILE A 17 -8.96 -15.16 -16.21
C ILE A 17 -9.19 -16.44 -15.40
N THR A 18 -8.11 -17.17 -15.14
CA THR A 18 -8.09 -18.23 -14.12
C THR A 18 -7.43 -17.67 -12.85
N HIS A 19 -8.22 -17.38 -11.83
CA HIS A 19 -7.72 -16.93 -10.55
C HIS A 19 -7.29 -18.12 -9.67
N VAL A 20 -6.01 -18.19 -9.32
CA VAL A 20 -5.46 -19.23 -8.45
C VAL A 20 -5.04 -18.58 -7.11
N PRO A 21 -5.92 -18.57 -6.10
CA PRO A 21 -5.63 -17.94 -4.81
C PRO A 21 -4.55 -18.71 -4.05
N ASN A 22 -3.80 -17.98 -3.21
CA ASN A 22 -2.74 -18.51 -2.35
C ASN A 22 -1.57 -19.22 -3.10
N ALA A 23 -1.48 -19.04 -4.39
CA ALA A 23 -0.39 -19.57 -5.23
C ALA A 23 0.82 -18.64 -5.17
N ARG A 24 1.72 -18.85 -4.20
CA ARG A 24 2.95 -18.08 -4.10
C ARG A 24 3.99 -18.62 -5.08
N VAL A 25 4.56 -17.75 -5.90
CA VAL A 25 5.69 -18.09 -6.79
C VAL A 25 6.90 -18.49 -5.95
N GLN A 26 7.49 -19.63 -6.28
CA GLN A 26 8.68 -20.21 -5.64
C GLN A 26 9.89 -20.14 -6.56
N GLU A 27 9.68 -20.42 -7.85
CA GLU A 27 10.73 -20.50 -8.84
C GLU A 27 10.18 -20.10 -10.21
N VAL A 28 11.00 -19.47 -11.02
CA VAL A 28 10.69 -19.11 -12.41
C VAL A 28 11.77 -19.64 -13.32
N ASP A 29 11.39 -20.46 -14.29
CA ASP A 29 12.26 -20.91 -15.37
C ASP A 29 11.88 -20.19 -16.67
N PRO A 30 12.58 -19.11 -17.02
CA PRO A 30 12.27 -18.33 -18.21
C PRO A 30 12.62 -19.06 -19.51
N PHE A 31 13.53 -20.04 -19.47
CA PHE A 31 13.95 -20.79 -20.65
C PHE A 31 12.91 -21.84 -21.07
N ASN A 32 12.38 -22.57 -20.10
CA ASN A 32 11.33 -23.56 -20.32
C ASN A 32 9.92 -22.98 -20.14
N LYS A 33 9.80 -21.66 -19.89
CA LYS A 33 8.55 -20.93 -19.70
C LYS A 33 7.65 -21.57 -18.64
N LYS A 34 8.21 -21.78 -17.45
CA LYS A 34 7.53 -22.44 -16.33
C LYS A 34 7.64 -21.61 -15.06
N ILE A 35 6.56 -21.62 -14.30
CA ILE A 35 6.50 -21.04 -12.95
C ILE A 35 6.10 -22.14 -11.98
N LYS A 36 6.92 -22.39 -10.98
CA LYS A 36 6.58 -23.24 -9.84
C LYS A 36 5.96 -22.38 -8.74
N THR A 37 4.79 -22.79 -8.30
CA THR A 37 4.06 -22.14 -7.22
C THR A 37 3.76 -23.11 -6.08
N THR A 38 3.27 -22.60 -4.96
CA THR A 38 2.76 -23.44 -3.86
C THR A 38 1.53 -24.25 -4.26
N ALA A 39 0.84 -23.91 -5.34
CA ALA A 39 -0.33 -24.60 -5.87
C ALA A 39 -0.01 -25.53 -7.08
N GLY A 40 1.24 -25.60 -7.50
CA GLY A 40 1.67 -26.43 -8.63
C GLY A 40 2.51 -25.69 -9.66
N GLU A 41 2.82 -26.36 -10.76
CA GLU A 41 3.58 -25.81 -11.88
C GLU A 41 2.63 -25.27 -12.95
N LEU A 42 2.93 -24.09 -13.46
CA LEU A 42 2.22 -23.41 -14.55
C LEU A 42 3.19 -23.21 -15.73
N LYS A 43 2.69 -23.39 -16.93
CA LYS A 43 3.37 -22.97 -18.16
C LYS A 43 2.84 -21.62 -18.62
N PHE A 44 3.68 -20.84 -19.27
CA PHE A 44 3.29 -19.53 -19.79
C PHE A 44 3.92 -19.28 -21.16
N ASP A 45 3.30 -18.45 -21.95
CA ASP A 45 3.91 -17.87 -23.15
C ASP A 45 4.60 -16.56 -22.80
N GLU A 46 3.91 -15.73 -22.01
CA GLU A 46 4.42 -14.50 -21.41
C GLU A 46 4.06 -14.45 -19.93
N ALA A 47 4.87 -13.78 -19.12
CA ALA A 47 4.63 -13.64 -17.68
C ALA A 47 4.93 -12.23 -17.21
N ILE A 48 4.00 -11.66 -16.43
CA ILE A 48 4.21 -10.42 -15.68
C ILE A 48 4.38 -10.81 -14.22
N LEU A 49 5.59 -10.65 -13.68
CA LEU A 49 5.93 -11.06 -12.34
C LEU A 49 6.23 -9.83 -11.49
N MET A 50 5.53 -9.75 -10.36
CA MET A 50 5.77 -8.70 -9.37
C MET A 50 6.77 -9.20 -8.33
N PRO A 51 8.01 -8.67 -8.29
CA PRO A 51 8.97 -9.03 -7.26
C PRO A 51 8.50 -8.52 -5.89
N PRO A 52 9.00 -9.10 -4.79
CA PRO A 52 8.79 -8.53 -3.47
C PRO A 52 9.28 -7.08 -3.41
N HIS A 53 8.39 -6.17 -3.01
CA HIS A 53 8.73 -4.77 -2.90
C HIS A 53 9.47 -4.49 -1.60
N GLN A 54 10.37 -3.53 -1.63
CA GLN A 54 11.10 -3.01 -0.48
C GLN A 54 11.43 -1.53 -0.68
N ALA A 55 11.87 -0.88 0.37
CA ALA A 55 12.39 0.48 0.30
C ALA A 55 13.60 0.56 -0.63
N ALA A 56 13.80 1.73 -1.26
CA ALA A 56 14.90 1.98 -2.18
C ALA A 56 16.27 1.76 -1.50
N ASP A 57 17.28 1.39 -2.30
CA ASP A 57 18.64 1.07 -1.85
C ASP A 57 19.26 2.18 -0.98
N MET A 58 18.92 3.42 -1.23
CA MET A 58 19.37 4.56 -0.42
C MET A 58 19.00 4.41 1.06
N VAL A 59 17.81 3.88 1.38
CA VAL A 59 17.35 3.67 2.76
C VAL A 59 18.14 2.54 3.42
N TRP A 60 18.50 1.51 2.65
CA TRP A 60 19.36 0.42 3.09
C TRP A 60 20.79 0.90 3.37
N HIS A 61 21.38 1.64 2.45
CA HIS A 61 22.74 2.17 2.60
C HIS A 61 22.86 3.17 3.76
N ALA A 62 21.79 3.92 4.04
CA ALA A 62 21.74 4.83 5.17
C ALA A 62 21.55 4.12 6.53
N GLY A 63 21.32 2.79 6.53
CA GLY A 63 21.06 2.05 7.77
C GLY A 63 19.69 2.34 8.40
N LEU A 64 18.74 2.82 7.63
CA LEU A 64 17.42 3.28 8.08
C LEU A 64 16.30 2.25 7.88
N ILE A 65 16.64 1.00 7.62
CA ILE A 65 15.66 -0.09 7.50
C ILE A 65 15.28 -0.63 8.87
N GLY A 66 13.97 -0.73 9.10
CA GLY A 66 13.43 -1.32 10.33
C GLY A 66 13.74 -2.79 10.48
N LYS A 67 13.72 -3.27 11.72
CA LYS A 67 13.92 -4.68 12.07
C LYS A 67 12.65 -5.23 12.69
N ASP A 68 12.31 -6.44 12.30
CA ASP A 68 11.25 -7.21 12.94
C ASP A 68 11.63 -7.53 14.38
N ALA A 69 10.76 -7.19 15.32
CA ALA A 69 11.05 -7.29 16.74
C ALA A 69 11.23 -8.74 17.23
N ALA A 70 10.61 -9.70 16.61
CA ALA A 70 10.65 -11.11 17.01
C ALA A 70 11.87 -11.83 16.43
N THR A 71 12.25 -11.50 15.19
CA THR A 71 13.29 -12.23 14.44
C THR A 71 14.59 -11.44 14.31
N GLY A 72 14.59 -10.13 14.55
CA GLY A 72 15.71 -9.23 14.30
C GLY A 72 16.06 -9.03 12.82
N LYS A 73 15.30 -9.62 11.90
CA LYS A 73 15.54 -9.51 10.47
C LYS A 73 15.07 -8.16 9.92
N PRO A 74 15.72 -7.64 8.88
CA PRO A 74 15.24 -6.44 8.20
C PRO A 74 13.81 -6.62 7.70
N THR A 75 12.96 -5.61 7.90
CA THR A 75 11.57 -5.60 7.40
C THR A 75 11.49 -5.29 5.90
N GLY A 76 12.54 -4.72 5.34
CA GLY A 76 12.56 -4.19 3.98
C GLY A 76 12.04 -2.76 3.85
N TRP A 77 11.58 -2.14 4.95
CA TRP A 77 10.95 -0.82 4.95
C TRP A 77 11.62 0.11 5.96
N ALA A 78 11.42 1.42 5.78
CA ALA A 78 12.02 2.43 6.66
C ALA A 78 11.55 2.30 8.11
N ASP A 79 12.48 2.47 9.04
CA ASP A 79 12.22 2.55 10.49
C ASP A 79 11.81 3.98 10.86
N MET A 80 10.54 4.19 11.16
CA MET A 80 10.01 5.53 11.30
C MET A 80 8.95 5.68 12.39
N HIS A 81 8.85 6.90 12.89
CA HIS A 81 7.79 7.28 13.81
C HIS A 81 6.42 7.26 13.11
N PRO A 82 5.43 6.48 13.59
CA PRO A 82 4.21 6.18 12.86
C PRO A 82 3.27 7.38 12.62
N ARG A 83 3.45 8.48 13.35
CA ARG A 83 2.60 9.68 13.28
C ARG A 83 3.33 10.92 12.78
N LEU A 84 4.65 10.95 12.95
CA LEU A 84 5.46 12.13 12.60
C LEU A 84 6.32 11.90 11.36
N PHE A 85 6.39 10.66 10.88
CA PHE A 85 7.03 10.24 9.63
C PHE A 85 8.54 10.51 9.55
N HIS A 86 9.20 10.83 10.66
CA HIS A 86 10.66 10.94 10.74
C HIS A 86 11.29 9.61 11.17
N ALA A 87 12.60 9.45 10.94
CA ALA A 87 13.34 8.28 11.39
C ALA A 87 13.33 8.16 12.92
N HIS A 88 13.33 6.93 13.45
CA HIS A 88 13.46 6.66 14.86
C HIS A 88 14.83 7.06 15.30
N GLY A 89 15.62 7.62 15.31
CA GLY A 89 16.97 7.99 15.74
C GLY A 89 17.39 9.37 15.24
N ASP A 90 16.65 9.92 14.28
CA ASP A 90 16.94 11.22 13.71
C ASP A 90 15.66 11.91 13.25
N ASP A 91 15.18 12.86 14.01
CA ASP A 91 13.97 13.60 13.74
C ASP A 91 14.11 14.68 12.64
N SER A 92 15.30 14.82 12.05
CA SER A 92 15.56 15.66 10.88
C SER A 92 15.40 14.92 9.56
N VAL A 93 15.33 13.58 9.57
CA VAL A 93 15.14 12.74 8.39
C VAL A 93 13.70 12.27 8.32
N TYR A 94 13.01 12.63 7.25
CA TYR A 94 11.61 12.28 7.03
C TYR A 94 11.45 11.26 5.92
N PHE A 95 10.44 10.39 6.06
CA PHE A 95 10.05 9.39 5.06
C PHE A 95 8.67 9.69 4.50
N VAL A 96 8.53 9.61 3.19
CA VAL A 96 7.27 9.82 2.47
C VAL A 96 7.11 8.77 1.38
N GLY A 97 5.85 8.44 1.05
CA GLY A 97 5.55 7.49 -0.02
C GLY A 97 5.75 6.03 0.37
N ASP A 98 5.98 5.20 -0.63
CA ASP A 98 5.91 3.75 -0.49
C ASP A 98 7.02 3.10 0.34
N LEU A 99 8.12 3.82 0.57
CA LEU A 99 9.26 3.32 1.36
C LEU A 99 8.95 3.18 2.86
N MET A 100 7.84 3.73 3.33
CA MET A 100 7.48 3.75 4.74
C MET A 100 7.23 2.36 5.32
N GLY A 101 7.65 2.19 6.58
CA GLY A 101 7.44 0.97 7.35
C GLY A 101 6.02 0.78 7.88
N ALA A 102 5.83 -0.24 8.70
CA ALA A 102 4.55 -0.51 9.34
C ALA A 102 4.18 0.60 10.34
N ILE A 103 2.93 1.00 10.32
CA ILE A 103 2.36 2.06 11.14
C ILE A 103 1.67 1.49 12.39
N SER A 104 0.98 0.37 12.21
CA SER A 104 0.14 -0.21 13.25
C SER A 104 0.19 -1.73 13.22
N PRO A 105 0.20 -2.41 14.37
CA PRO A 105 0.03 -3.85 14.42
C PRO A 105 -1.34 -4.31 13.91
N GLN A 106 -2.35 -3.44 13.92
CA GLN A 106 -3.71 -3.75 13.50
C GLN A 106 -3.83 -3.88 11.99
N PHE A 107 -3.28 -2.92 11.22
CA PHE A 107 -3.45 -2.87 9.76
C PHE A 107 -2.13 -2.89 8.98
N GLY A 108 -0.99 -2.84 9.66
CA GLY A 108 0.34 -2.85 9.05
C GLY A 108 0.72 -1.50 8.46
N HIS A 109 0.75 -1.40 7.15
CA HIS A 109 1.15 -0.21 6.40
C HIS A 109 -0.05 0.63 5.98
N TYR A 110 0.14 1.94 5.81
CA TYR A 110 -0.76 2.71 4.95
C TYR A 110 -0.76 2.12 3.53
N PRO A 111 -1.87 2.26 2.79
CA PRO A 111 -1.86 1.88 1.37
C PRO A 111 -0.71 2.54 0.63
N LYS A 112 0.02 1.74 -0.13
CA LYS A 112 1.13 2.23 -0.97
C LYS A 112 0.56 2.72 -2.29
N SER A 113 0.07 3.96 -2.28
CA SER A 113 -0.63 4.60 -3.40
C SER A 113 -0.15 6.04 -3.60
N GLY A 114 -0.29 6.55 -4.82
CA GLY A 114 0.05 7.94 -5.15
C GLY A 114 -0.74 8.96 -4.30
N HIS A 115 -2.01 8.66 -3.98
CA HIS A 115 -2.83 9.49 -3.09
C HIS A 115 -2.19 9.64 -1.71
N VAL A 116 -1.91 8.52 -1.04
CA VAL A 116 -1.29 8.51 0.30
C VAL A 116 0.11 9.12 0.26
N ALA A 117 0.91 8.82 -0.75
CA ALA A 117 2.25 9.39 -0.91
C ALA A 117 2.22 10.92 -1.01
N ASN A 118 1.32 11.47 -1.82
CA ASN A 118 1.13 12.92 -1.96
C ASN A 118 0.65 13.54 -0.64
N TYR A 119 -0.34 12.92 0.00
CA TYR A 119 -0.91 13.45 1.24
C TYR A 119 0.13 13.50 2.36
N ILE A 120 0.89 12.43 2.56
CA ILE A 120 1.98 12.39 3.56
C ILE A 120 3.07 13.40 3.22
N GLY A 121 3.43 13.57 1.94
CA GLY A 121 4.36 14.61 1.52
C GLY A 121 3.91 16.02 1.96
N ARG A 122 2.64 16.33 1.81
CA ARG A 122 2.06 17.61 2.27
C ARG A 122 2.05 17.72 3.80
N ILE A 123 1.73 16.64 4.52
CA ILE A 123 1.80 16.60 5.99
C ILE A 123 3.23 16.87 6.48
N VAL A 124 4.21 16.18 5.92
CA VAL A 124 5.63 16.34 6.28
C VAL A 124 6.11 17.76 5.98
N ALA A 125 5.76 18.33 4.83
CA ALA A 125 6.09 19.72 4.52
C ALA A 125 5.53 20.70 5.57
N LYS A 126 4.31 20.45 6.06
CA LYS A 126 3.70 21.24 7.13
C LYS A 126 4.46 21.06 8.45
N TYR A 127 4.88 19.84 8.79
CA TYR A 127 5.67 19.58 10.00
C TYR A 127 7.01 20.30 9.97
N ILE A 128 7.72 20.27 8.85
CA ILE A 128 8.97 21.00 8.68
C ILE A 128 8.75 22.50 8.86
N ALA A 129 7.73 23.06 8.22
CA ALA A 129 7.40 24.48 8.36
C ALA A 129 7.08 24.87 9.81
N GLN A 130 6.30 24.07 10.53
CA GLN A 130 5.99 24.29 11.94
C GLN A 130 7.27 24.25 12.82
N ARG A 131 8.15 23.25 12.61
CA ARG A 131 9.42 23.16 13.35
C ARG A 131 10.34 24.36 13.10
N VAL A 132 10.48 24.77 11.84
CA VAL A 132 11.27 25.96 11.48
C VAL A 132 10.72 27.22 12.15
N ALA A 133 9.40 27.32 12.28
CA ALA A 133 8.72 28.42 12.95
C ALA A 133 8.72 28.33 14.49
N GLY A 134 9.34 27.28 15.09
CA GLY A 134 9.31 27.03 16.51
C GLY A 134 7.94 26.67 17.08
N GLN A 135 7.03 26.19 16.22
CA GLN A 135 5.67 25.79 16.60
C GLN A 135 5.63 24.30 16.97
N GLU A 136 4.69 23.96 17.83
CA GLU A 136 4.42 22.55 18.15
C GLU A 136 3.84 21.82 16.94
N VAL A 137 4.40 20.65 16.64
CA VAL A 137 3.93 19.79 15.57
C VAL A 137 2.78 18.92 16.11
N LYS A 138 1.58 19.12 15.55
CA LYS A 138 0.41 18.28 15.86
C LYS A 138 0.31 17.17 14.82
N PRO A 139 0.28 15.89 15.25
CA PRO A 139 0.15 14.78 14.34
C PRO A 139 -1.08 14.88 13.43
N LEU A 140 -0.87 14.70 12.14
CA LEU A 140 -1.90 14.58 11.12
C LEU A 140 -1.74 13.21 10.48
N LEU A 141 -2.85 12.59 10.11
CA LEU A 141 -2.86 11.31 9.43
C LEU A 141 -3.39 11.50 8.01
N PRO A 142 -2.91 10.72 7.04
CA PRO A 142 -3.52 10.70 5.72
C PRO A 142 -4.87 10.01 5.79
N ASP A 143 -5.69 10.21 4.78
CA ASP A 143 -6.74 9.29 4.39
C ASP A 143 -6.30 8.53 3.13
N ASN A 144 -7.12 7.63 2.66
CA ASN A 144 -6.91 6.97 1.37
C ASN A 144 -8.24 6.75 0.67
N LEU A 145 -8.27 7.10 -0.59
CA LEU A 145 -9.35 6.81 -1.50
C LEU A 145 -8.74 6.23 -2.79
N CYS A 146 -9.16 5.05 -3.16
CA CYS A 146 -8.71 4.36 -4.36
C CYS A 146 -9.90 3.89 -5.19
N TYR A 147 -9.80 4.08 -6.50
CA TYR A 147 -10.71 3.55 -7.50
C TYR A 147 -9.96 2.54 -8.38
N MET A 148 -10.60 1.44 -8.68
CA MET A 148 -10.01 0.37 -9.49
C MET A 148 -11.04 -0.04 -10.53
N MET A 149 -10.83 0.36 -11.78
CA MET A 149 -11.70 0.00 -12.90
C MET A 149 -11.66 -1.50 -13.13
N VAL A 150 -12.82 -2.12 -13.19
CA VAL A 150 -13.00 -3.56 -13.43
C VAL A 150 -13.75 -3.87 -14.72
N ASN A 151 -14.44 -2.91 -15.31
CA ASN A 151 -15.09 -3.03 -16.61
C ASN A 151 -15.08 -1.68 -17.32
N THR A 152 -14.99 -1.69 -18.63
CA THR A 152 -14.97 -0.48 -19.45
C THR A 152 -16.31 -0.20 -20.14
N GLU A 153 -17.10 -1.24 -20.36
CA GLU A 153 -18.42 -1.11 -21.02
C GLU A 153 -19.42 -2.18 -20.50
N PRO A 154 -20.40 -1.84 -19.66
CA PRO A 154 -20.53 -0.54 -18.99
C PRO A 154 -19.30 -0.27 -18.08
N GLN A 155 -19.02 1.01 -17.85
CA GLN A 155 -17.92 1.38 -16.95
C GLN A 155 -18.30 1.00 -15.51
N GLU A 156 -17.46 0.16 -14.88
CA GLU A 156 -17.66 -0.31 -13.52
C GLU A 156 -16.34 -0.25 -12.76
N GLU A 157 -16.39 0.11 -11.49
CA GLU A 157 -15.21 0.18 -10.64
C GLU A 157 -15.47 -0.30 -9.23
N ILE A 158 -14.38 -0.58 -8.53
CA ILE A 158 -14.36 -0.84 -7.09
C ILE A 158 -13.73 0.38 -6.45
N SER A 159 -14.40 0.99 -5.47
CA SER A 159 -13.80 2.01 -4.62
C SER A 159 -13.45 1.46 -3.25
N VAL A 160 -12.42 2.04 -2.63
CA VAL A 160 -12.10 1.79 -1.23
C VAL A 160 -11.61 3.06 -0.57
N LYS A 161 -12.22 3.40 0.57
CA LYS A 161 -11.84 4.51 1.42
C LYS A 161 -11.35 3.99 2.76
N PHE A 162 -10.22 4.50 3.23
CA PHE A 162 -9.71 4.26 4.59
C PHE A 162 -9.56 5.57 5.32
N GLU A 163 -9.99 5.58 6.59
CA GLU A 163 -9.76 6.67 7.53
C GLU A 163 -8.97 6.18 8.74
N TYR A 164 -8.22 7.08 9.35
CA TYR A 164 -7.35 6.74 10.46
C TYR A 164 -7.47 7.79 11.56
N GLU A 165 -7.31 7.35 12.80
CA GLU A 165 -7.24 8.24 13.96
C GLU A 165 -6.17 7.77 14.96
N VAL A 166 -5.81 8.65 15.88
CA VAL A 166 -4.90 8.33 16.98
C VAL A 166 -5.72 8.09 18.23
N ASP A 167 -5.60 6.90 18.81
CA ASP A 167 -6.25 6.56 20.06
C ASP A 167 -5.62 7.30 21.27
N PRO A 168 -6.26 7.28 22.46
CA PRO A 168 -5.71 7.90 23.66
C PRO A 168 -4.33 7.37 24.10
N SER A 169 -3.96 6.14 23.67
CA SER A 169 -2.63 5.57 23.93
C SER A 169 -1.56 6.04 22.93
N GLY A 170 -1.95 6.80 21.92
CA GLY A 170 -1.07 7.29 20.87
C GLY A 170 -0.86 6.31 19.70
N LYS A 171 -1.63 5.23 19.61
CA LYS A 171 -1.58 4.30 18.49
C LYS A 171 -2.43 4.80 17.34
N VAL A 172 -1.98 4.51 16.12
CA VAL A 172 -2.78 4.75 14.92
C VAL A 172 -3.74 3.57 14.70
N LEU A 173 -5.02 3.88 14.59
CA LEU A 173 -6.09 2.94 14.30
C LEU A 173 -6.68 3.25 12.92
N GLN A 174 -7.10 2.21 12.24
CA GLN A 174 -7.93 2.33 11.04
C GLN A 174 -9.39 2.28 11.48
N THR A 175 -10.10 3.41 11.33
CA THR A 175 -11.43 3.61 11.91
C THR A 175 -12.55 3.37 10.92
N GLN A 176 -12.28 3.56 9.63
CA GLN A 176 -13.27 3.40 8.59
C GLN A 176 -12.69 2.65 7.39
N ILE A 177 -13.46 1.70 6.90
CA ILE A 177 -13.22 0.99 5.65
C ILE A 177 -14.55 0.98 4.91
N ASP A 178 -14.73 1.93 4.00
CA ASP A 178 -15.85 1.91 3.07
C ASP A 178 -15.38 1.29 1.78
N MET A 179 -16.17 0.38 1.25
CA MET A 179 -15.88 -0.31 0.01
C MET A 179 -17.16 -0.46 -0.79
N ASP A 180 -17.17 0.13 -1.97
CA ASP A 180 -18.19 -0.08 -2.97
C ASP A 180 -17.67 -1.02 -4.06
N VAL A 181 -18.55 -1.92 -4.47
CA VAL A 181 -18.23 -2.93 -5.46
C VAL A 181 -19.09 -2.70 -6.69
N ARG A 182 -18.42 -2.41 -7.81
CA ARG A 182 -19.04 -2.32 -9.13
C ARG A 182 -20.15 -1.27 -9.20
N SER A 183 -19.89 -0.05 -8.74
CA SER A 183 -20.82 1.05 -8.89
C SER A 183 -20.50 1.89 -10.13
N PRO A 184 -21.42 2.02 -11.08
CA PRO A 184 -21.24 2.91 -12.23
C PRO A 184 -21.38 4.39 -11.87
N ASP A 185 -21.92 4.72 -10.70
CA ASP A 185 -22.21 6.10 -10.32
C ASP A 185 -20.97 6.83 -9.77
N LEU A 186 -20.02 6.10 -9.22
CA LEU A 186 -18.78 6.66 -8.69
C LEU A 186 -17.89 7.32 -9.76
N VAL A 187 -17.93 6.81 -10.99
CA VAL A 187 -17.13 7.33 -12.11
C VAL A 187 -17.53 8.75 -12.51
N LYS A 188 -18.75 9.16 -12.25
CA LYS A 188 -19.28 10.46 -12.70
C LYS A 188 -18.86 11.62 -11.81
N GLU A 189 -18.58 11.37 -10.55
CA GLU A 189 -18.33 12.42 -9.57
C GLU A 189 -16.85 12.78 -9.40
N ASP A 190 -15.95 11.83 -9.63
CA ASP A 190 -14.55 11.95 -9.18
C ASP A 190 -13.51 12.19 -10.28
N PHE A 191 -13.87 12.06 -11.55
CA PHE A 191 -12.99 12.45 -12.67
C PHE A 191 -13.19 13.88 -13.17
N ALA A 192 -13.97 14.70 -12.47
CA ALA A 192 -14.03 16.14 -12.70
C ALA A 192 -12.82 16.84 -12.03
N TRP A 193 -11.67 16.70 -12.64
CA TRP A 193 -10.41 17.39 -12.26
C TRP A 193 -10.36 18.77 -12.90
#